data_40f45965e7d9ae0814a891bfea3e2cc8
#
_entry.id   40f45965e7d9ae0814a891bfea3e2cc8
#
_cell.length_a   1.000
_cell.length_b   1.000
_cell.length_c   1.000
_cell.angle_alpha   90.00
_cell.angle_beta   90.00
_cell.angle_gamma   90.00
#
_symmetry.space_group_name_H-M   'P 1'
#
loop_
_entity.id
_entity.type
_entity.pdbx_description
1 polymer ?
#
loop_
_entity_poly.entity_id
_entity_poly.type
_entity_poly.pdbx_seq_one_letter_code
_entity_poly.pdbx_strand_id
1 'polypeptide(L)'
;MTRKVLFSVFLMSCVVQLCAQNITVISAAGETPNAFVNRALAGKGVYLYNAKFSNSSSPISTNQIGVFRSNGFPDFQMDSGIVMTTGEIYVAPGPNTSYGASQAVDGFYSDPQMELLATNTVNGCATLDFDFVGLTDHISFMYTFASEEYPEYVCSNFNDVFAFFITGPDPETLEERTWNVAIIPGTVTDSTPNGIAVAINSVNPGVPGSSGGSGSGCYYDYASYYITNSSDTAGVQYDGYTAKLMAEATIVPCAEYHMHLSVCNVGDNAYDSGVFLEYGSFTSPSTQLGFEQDVRDTVRIGCPTTVPFDINETAYDDGWVHVTYGGNAVYGVDFQVVSDSGVVMDGTRSFYIAKNQLHYLEIAGLPTANLSSTKYIELYLETSVCPEYPALKVYDTMHFVMTANARLTVHDTNIVADYLCTHVGVTVESGTEPFTYRWIPADNLDNPYAPETDAFITENSVYKVIVTDRYGCSTDTATVNITINHPVVGIDNAGVEEVKIYPNPASGLLNIDTEGLKEVEMYSVKGQKVFATQCSGNHVAINTEGIAAGMYYLRISTTNGIVTQTVVVK
;
A
#
# COMPACT_ATOMS: atom_id res chain seq x y z
N MET A 1 -17.40 54.38 -44.33
CA MET A 1 -16.34 53.40 -44.69
C MET A 1 -15.89 52.67 -43.42
N THR A 2 -16.48 51.53 -43.14
CA THR A 2 -16.24 50.72 -41.96
C THR A 2 -15.45 49.48 -42.40
N ARG A 3 -14.18 49.42 -41.99
CA ARG A 3 -13.31 48.22 -42.20
C ARG A 3 -13.65 47.16 -41.16
N LYS A 4 -14.17 46.03 -41.62
CA LYS A 4 -14.28 44.78 -40.84
C LYS A 4 -12.91 44.11 -40.86
N VAL A 5 -12.34 43.92 -39.67
CA VAL A 5 -11.14 43.09 -39.45
C VAL A 5 -11.64 41.67 -39.17
N LEU A 6 -11.32 40.73 -40.06
CA LEU A 6 -11.51 39.29 -39.87
C LEU A 6 -10.37 38.75 -39.01
N PHE A 7 -10.68 38.25 -37.83
CA PHE A 7 -9.74 37.46 -37.01
C PHE A 7 -9.88 35.99 -37.44
N SER A 8 -8.90 35.47 -38.17
CA SER A 8 -8.73 34.03 -38.40
C SER A 8 -8.07 33.40 -37.19
N VAL A 9 -8.84 32.63 -36.44
CA VAL A 9 -8.30 31.77 -35.39
C VAL A 9 -7.76 30.50 -36.06
N PHE A 10 -6.44 30.39 -36.13
CA PHE A 10 -5.75 29.16 -36.50
C PHE A 10 -5.80 28.21 -35.30
N LEU A 11 -6.68 27.22 -35.33
CA LEU A 11 -6.64 26.09 -34.41
C LEU A 11 -5.46 25.19 -34.81
N MET A 12 -4.35 25.35 -34.15
CA MET A 12 -3.22 24.44 -34.26
C MET A 12 -3.54 23.18 -33.43
N SER A 13 -4.11 22.17 -34.09
CA SER A 13 -4.26 20.85 -33.49
C SER A 13 -2.87 20.27 -33.26
N CYS A 14 -2.37 20.32 -32.01
CA CYS A 14 -1.26 19.49 -31.59
C CYS A 14 -1.73 18.04 -31.64
N VAL A 15 -1.42 17.34 -32.71
CA VAL A 15 -1.44 15.89 -32.75
C VAL A 15 -0.25 15.49 -31.87
N VAL A 16 -0.52 15.17 -30.60
CA VAL A 16 0.43 14.43 -29.79
C VAL A 16 0.49 13.04 -30.43
N GLN A 17 1.48 12.81 -31.28
CA GLN A 17 1.88 11.47 -31.64
C GLN A 17 2.33 10.81 -30.32
N LEU A 18 1.45 10.02 -29.72
CA LEU A 18 1.87 8.98 -28.79
C LEU A 18 2.72 8.02 -29.62
N CYS A 19 4.04 8.21 -29.63
CA CYS A 19 4.95 7.14 -29.99
C CYS A 19 4.66 6.03 -28.98
N ALA A 20 4.20 4.88 -29.44
CA ALA A 20 4.18 3.67 -28.66
C ALA A 20 5.59 3.50 -28.10
N GLN A 21 5.71 3.56 -26.78
CA GLN A 21 7.02 3.43 -26.14
C GLN A 21 7.22 1.93 -25.90
N ASN A 22 7.97 1.28 -26.78
CA ASN A 22 8.35 -0.12 -26.61
C ASN A 22 9.23 -0.30 -25.37
N ILE A 23 9.35 -1.52 -24.88
CA ILE A 23 10.40 -1.81 -23.91
C ILE A 23 11.76 -1.47 -24.52
N THR A 24 12.69 -1.08 -23.68
CA THR A 24 14.10 -0.90 -24.07
C THR A 24 14.94 -1.99 -23.46
N VAL A 25 15.90 -2.50 -24.21
CA VAL A 25 16.83 -3.53 -23.75
C VAL A 25 18.28 -3.07 -23.88
N ILE A 26 19.12 -3.49 -22.95
CA ILE A 26 20.56 -3.26 -22.96
C ILE A 26 21.25 -4.59 -22.71
N SER A 27 22.09 -5.03 -23.63
CA SER A 27 22.85 -6.28 -23.49
C SER A 27 23.78 -6.23 -22.28
N ALA A 28 23.92 -7.36 -21.61
CA ALA A 28 24.91 -7.57 -20.55
C ALA A 28 26.30 -7.99 -21.10
N ALA A 29 26.49 -7.99 -22.42
CA ALA A 29 27.76 -8.33 -23.03
C ALA A 29 28.92 -7.47 -22.48
N GLY A 30 29.98 -8.12 -22.03
CA GLY A 30 31.12 -7.49 -21.37
C GLY A 30 31.05 -7.42 -19.85
N GLU A 31 29.88 -7.64 -19.23
CA GLU A 31 29.75 -7.76 -17.77
C GLU A 31 30.15 -9.17 -17.30
N THR A 32 30.72 -9.28 -16.10
CA THR A 32 30.86 -10.60 -15.46
C THR A 32 29.49 -11.05 -14.92
N PRO A 33 29.15 -12.35 -15.01
CA PRO A 33 27.88 -12.87 -14.50
C PRO A 33 27.61 -12.48 -13.03
N ASN A 34 28.62 -12.56 -12.16
CA ASN A 34 28.49 -12.15 -10.75
C ASN A 34 28.09 -10.67 -10.58
N ALA A 35 28.72 -9.76 -11.31
CA ALA A 35 28.37 -8.34 -11.24
C ALA A 35 26.95 -8.10 -11.75
N PHE A 36 26.58 -8.81 -12.82
CA PHE A 36 25.28 -8.70 -13.44
C PHE A 36 24.13 -9.16 -12.51
N VAL A 37 24.21 -10.39 -11.94
CA VAL A 37 23.15 -10.91 -11.06
C VAL A 37 23.01 -10.09 -9.78
N ASN A 38 24.12 -9.66 -9.18
CA ASN A 38 24.07 -8.84 -7.96
C ASN A 38 23.51 -7.44 -8.22
N ARG A 39 23.68 -6.89 -9.40
CA ARG A 39 23.14 -5.59 -9.78
C ARG A 39 21.66 -5.65 -10.18
N ALA A 40 21.27 -6.70 -10.92
CA ALA A 40 19.98 -6.71 -11.60
C ALA A 40 18.94 -7.65 -10.99
N LEU A 41 19.35 -8.69 -10.26
CA LEU A 41 18.46 -9.71 -9.71
C LEU A 41 18.42 -9.72 -8.18
N ALA A 42 19.57 -9.53 -7.52
CA ALA A 42 19.66 -9.63 -6.08
C ALA A 42 18.76 -8.58 -5.39
N GLY A 43 17.88 -9.05 -4.55
CA GLY A 43 17.04 -8.26 -3.67
C GLY A 43 17.47 -8.37 -2.21
N LYS A 44 16.53 -8.17 -1.32
CA LYS A 44 16.80 -8.21 0.13
C LYS A 44 16.95 -9.65 0.63
N GLY A 45 17.81 -9.86 1.61
CA GLY A 45 17.92 -11.10 2.35
C GLY A 45 18.57 -12.27 1.61
N VAL A 46 19.24 -12.02 0.49
CA VAL A 46 19.94 -13.03 -0.29
C VAL A 46 21.38 -12.61 -0.56
N TYR A 47 22.26 -13.60 -0.64
CA TYR A 47 23.64 -13.44 -1.10
C TYR A 47 23.86 -14.31 -2.32
N LEU A 48 24.17 -13.69 -3.48
CA LEU A 48 24.39 -14.35 -4.75
C LEU A 48 25.87 -14.34 -5.09
N TYR A 49 26.40 -15.50 -5.50
CA TYR A 49 27.80 -15.66 -5.83
C TYR A 49 28.00 -16.79 -6.84
N ASN A 50 29.23 -17.01 -7.29
CA ASN A 50 29.62 -18.02 -8.28
C ASN A 50 28.80 -18.02 -9.58
N ALA A 51 28.29 -16.84 -9.99
CA ALA A 51 27.43 -16.79 -11.16
C ALA A 51 28.19 -17.13 -12.45
N LYS A 52 27.50 -17.84 -13.34
CA LYS A 52 27.95 -18.23 -14.68
C LYS A 52 26.83 -17.97 -15.68
N PHE A 53 27.20 -17.64 -16.90
CA PHE A 53 26.31 -17.62 -18.05
C PHE A 53 26.78 -18.61 -19.08
N SER A 54 25.91 -19.51 -19.56
CA SER A 54 26.24 -20.62 -20.47
C SER A 54 27.49 -21.38 -20.01
N ASN A 55 27.52 -21.80 -18.74
CA ASN A 55 28.65 -22.49 -18.09
C ASN A 55 29.97 -21.70 -17.98
N SER A 56 29.96 -20.39 -18.20
CA SER A 56 31.18 -19.56 -18.15
C SER A 56 31.07 -18.47 -17.09
N SER A 57 32.11 -18.33 -16.27
CA SER A 57 32.29 -17.18 -15.37
C SER A 57 33.01 -15.99 -16.02
N SER A 58 33.47 -16.16 -17.28
CA SER A 58 34.05 -15.08 -18.09
C SER A 58 33.01 -14.01 -18.38
N PRO A 59 33.41 -12.79 -18.77
CA PRO A 59 32.46 -11.78 -19.22
C PRO A 59 31.54 -12.33 -20.32
N ILE A 60 30.25 -11.99 -20.21
CA ILE A 60 29.22 -12.44 -21.12
C ILE A 60 29.56 -12.02 -22.54
N SER A 61 29.55 -12.97 -23.49
CA SER A 61 29.95 -12.74 -24.87
C SER A 61 28.78 -12.80 -25.86
N THR A 62 27.57 -13.06 -25.40
CA THR A 62 26.36 -13.16 -26.23
C THR A 62 25.37 -12.06 -25.90
N ASN A 63 24.39 -11.84 -26.79
CA ASN A 63 23.27 -10.91 -26.58
C ASN A 63 21.99 -11.63 -26.15
N GLN A 64 22.09 -12.84 -25.61
CA GLN A 64 20.93 -13.60 -25.12
C GLN A 64 20.45 -13.16 -23.74
N ILE A 65 21.20 -12.29 -23.05
CA ILE A 65 20.87 -11.79 -21.73
C ILE A 65 21.16 -10.29 -21.62
N GLY A 66 20.31 -9.59 -20.91
CA GLY A 66 20.48 -8.16 -20.66
C GLY A 66 19.45 -7.63 -19.66
N VAL A 67 19.36 -6.33 -19.58
CA VAL A 67 18.34 -5.66 -18.79
C VAL A 67 17.29 -5.02 -19.68
N PHE A 68 16.06 -4.97 -19.20
CA PHE A 68 14.96 -4.29 -19.87
C PHE A 68 14.34 -3.18 -18.98
N ARG A 69 13.63 -2.25 -19.63
CA ARG A 69 12.73 -1.27 -19.00
C ARG A 69 11.47 -1.17 -19.82
N SER A 70 10.31 -1.21 -19.14
CA SER A 70 9.00 -1.24 -19.79
C SER A 70 8.49 0.13 -20.24
N ASN A 71 9.14 1.22 -19.83
CA ASN A 71 8.73 2.59 -20.17
C ASN A 71 7.26 2.93 -19.84
N GLY A 72 6.68 2.23 -18.86
CA GLY A 72 5.33 2.50 -18.36
C GLY A 72 4.20 1.79 -19.11
N PHE A 73 4.47 0.68 -19.80
CA PHE A 73 3.43 -0.17 -20.37
C PHE A 73 2.61 -0.86 -19.27
N PRO A 74 1.32 -0.54 -19.13
CA PRO A 74 0.52 -1.07 -18.01
C PRO A 74 0.24 -2.58 -18.15
N ASP A 75 0.19 -3.10 -19.36
CA ASP A 75 -0.13 -4.52 -19.61
C ASP A 75 1.09 -5.41 -19.35
N PHE A 76 2.30 -4.90 -19.52
CA PHE A 76 3.52 -5.59 -19.13
C PHE A 76 3.86 -5.28 -17.67
N GLN A 77 3.28 -5.97 -16.75
CA GLN A 77 3.23 -5.74 -15.31
C GLN A 77 4.60 -5.68 -14.57
N MET A 78 5.69 -5.36 -15.30
CA MET A 78 7.05 -5.20 -14.79
C MET A 78 7.67 -3.89 -15.30
N ASP A 79 8.27 -3.12 -14.41
CA ASP A 79 8.91 -1.85 -14.77
C ASP A 79 10.30 -2.05 -15.38
N SER A 80 11.07 -2.95 -14.84
CA SER A 80 12.44 -3.25 -15.29
C SER A 80 12.94 -4.59 -14.73
N GLY A 81 14.00 -5.13 -15.30
CA GLY A 81 14.60 -6.36 -14.81
C GLY A 81 15.60 -6.97 -15.79
N ILE A 82 15.78 -8.27 -15.65
CA ILE A 82 16.58 -9.10 -16.55
C ILE A 82 15.68 -9.66 -17.65
N VAL A 83 16.17 -9.68 -18.87
CA VAL A 83 15.60 -10.45 -19.98
C VAL A 83 16.60 -11.48 -20.45
N MET A 84 16.14 -12.75 -20.58
CA MET A 84 16.90 -13.87 -21.19
C MET A 84 16.08 -14.41 -22.35
N THR A 85 16.70 -14.69 -23.47
CA THR A 85 16.03 -15.11 -24.70
C THR A 85 16.74 -16.27 -25.37
N THR A 86 16.00 -17.10 -26.09
CA THR A 86 16.57 -18.18 -26.93
C THR A 86 17.33 -17.61 -28.12
N GLY A 87 16.94 -16.43 -28.63
CA GLY A 87 17.66 -15.64 -29.62
C GLY A 87 18.39 -14.44 -29.01
N GLU A 88 18.52 -13.35 -29.77
CA GLU A 88 19.09 -12.11 -29.23
C GLU A 88 17.99 -11.26 -28.55
N ILE A 89 18.30 -10.64 -27.40
CA ILE A 89 17.37 -9.78 -26.67
C ILE A 89 16.84 -8.59 -27.49
N TYR A 90 17.50 -8.24 -28.58
CA TYR A 90 17.09 -7.14 -29.46
C TYR A 90 15.80 -7.43 -30.25
N VAL A 91 15.36 -8.69 -30.29
CA VAL A 91 14.05 -9.09 -30.82
C VAL A 91 12.92 -8.78 -29.81
N ALA A 92 13.20 -8.79 -28.52
CA ALA A 92 12.17 -8.61 -27.49
C ALA A 92 11.40 -7.26 -27.51
N PRO A 93 12.01 -6.10 -27.87
CA PRO A 93 11.26 -4.85 -27.97
C PRO A 93 10.20 -4.87 -29.09
N GLY A 94 8.98 -4.44 -28.74
CA GLY A 94 7.90 -4.23 -29.70
C GLY A 94 8.17 -3.05 -30.67
N PRO A 95 7.21 -2.70 -31.50
CA PRO A 95 5.85 -3.23 -31.52
C PRO A 95 5.77 -4.66 -32.08
N ASN A 96 4.76 -5.44 -31.71
CA ASN A 96 4.52 -6.75 -32.30
C ASN A 96 4.07 -6.57 -33.77
N THR A 97 5.02 -6.70 -34.69
CA THR A 97 4.83 -6.47 -36.13
C THR A 97 5.14 -7.68 -36.98
N SER A 98 5.63 -8.77 -36.40
CA SER A 98 6.05 -9.96 -37.12
C SER A 98 5.55 -11.20 -36.39
N TYR A 99 4.82 -12.02 -37.07
CA TYR A 99 4.47 -13.38 -36.59
C TYR A 99 5.70 -14.28 -36.76
N GLY A 100 6.32 -14.67 -35.64
CA GLY A 100 7.50 -15.52 -35.63
C GLY A 100 8.82 -14.76 -35.81
N ALA A 101 8.99 -13.68 -35.06
CA ALA A 101 10.26 -12.98 -34.96
C ALA A 101 11.32 -13.90 -34.34
N SER A 102 12.47 -14.00 -34.97
CA SER A 102 13.55 -14.86 -34.51
C SER A 102 14.89 -14.32 -34.95
N GLN A 103 15.86 -14.38 -34.06
CA GLN A 103 17.25 -14.05 -34.37
C GLN A 103 18.16 -15.07 -33.74
N ALA A 104 18.64 -16.00 -34.57
CA ALA A 104 19.54 -17.05 -34.11
C ALA A 104 20.83 -16.48 -33.53
N VAL A 105 21.31 -17.09 -32.45
CA VAL A 105 22.62 -16.83 -31.87
C VAL A 105 23.64 -17.86 -32.35
N ASP A 106 24.91 -17.45 -32.45
CA ASP A 106 25.99 -18.35 -32.78
C ASP A 106 26.29 -19.28 -31.59
N GLY A 107 26.21 -20.58 -31.84
CA GLY A 107 26.53 -21.63 -30.87
C GLY A 107 25.27 -22.29 -30.27
N PHE A 108 25.08 -23.56 -30.63
CA PHE A 108 24.00 -24.34 -30.08
C PHE A 108 24.39 -24.86 -28.69
N TYR A 109 23.89 -24.20 -27.66
CA TYR A 109 23.97 -24.75 -26.31
C TYR A 109 22.68 -25.55 -26.04
N SER A 110 22.84 -26.81 -25.68
CA SER A 110 21.78 -27.70 -25.22
C SER A 110 21.92 -27.85 -23.71
N ASP A 111 20.82 -27.84 -23.02
CA ASP A 111 20.76 -27.96 -21.57
C ASP A 111 20.19 -29.33 -21.16
N PRO A 112 21.01 -30.23 -20.59
CA PRO A 112 20.53 -31.56 -20.21
C PRO A 112 19.42 -31.58 -19.14
N GLN A 113 19.32 -30.57 -18.28
CA GLN A 113 18.23 -30.48 -17.32
C GLN A 113 16.91 -30.11 -17.99
N MET A 114 16.99 -29.24 -19.00
CA MET A 114 15.81 -28.85 -19.78
C MET A 114 15.29 -29.98 -20.67
N GLU A 115 16.15 -30.87 -21.14
CA GLU A 115 15.75 -32.07 -21.90
C GLU A 115 14.81 -32.99 -21.10
N LEU A 116 14.85 -32.93 -19.77
CA LEU A 116 13.95 -33.69 -18.91
C LEU A 116 12.51 -33.12 -18.86
N LEU A 117 12.36 -31.84 -19.15
CA LEU A 117 11.05 -31.15 -19.20
C LEU A 117 10.49 -31.10 -20.61
N ALA A 118 11.35 -31.07 -21.61
CA ALA A 118 10.96 -30.94 -23.00
C ALA A 118 10.42 -32.25 -23.57
N THR A 119 9.51 -32.13 -24.52
CA THR A 119 8.95 -33.31 -25.27
C THR A 119 9.80 -33.66 -26.49
N ASN A 120 10.80 -32.81 -26.81
CA ASN A 120 11.68 -32.95 -27.96
C ASN A 120 13.08 -32.37 -27.61
N THR A 121 14.01 -32.36 -28.55
CA THR A 121 15.36 -31.83 -28.38
C THR A 121 15.32 -30.33 -28.05
N VAL A 122 16.10 -29.88 -27.07
CA VAL A 122 16.24 -28.46 -26.73
C VAL A 122 17.42 -27.84 -27.47
N ASN A 123 17.28 -26.59 -27.88
CA ASN A 123 18.26 -25.85 -28.66
C ASN A 123 18.30 -24.37 -28.22
N GLY A 124 19.37 -23.67 -28.56
CA GLY A 124 19.47 -22.22 -28.35
C GLY A 124 19.29 -21.79 -26.87
N CYS A 125 19.61 -22.66 -25.93
CA CYS A 125 19.41 -22.39 -24.51
C CYS A 125 20.23 -21.19 -24.01
N ALA A 126 19.59 -20.28 -23.32
CA ALA A 126 20.25 -19.27 -22.50
C ALA A 126 20.17 -19.70 -21.03
N THR A 127 21.34 -19.91 -20.40
CA THR A 127 21.39 -20.40 -19.01
C THR A 127 22.13 -19.42 -18.12
N LEU A 128 21.57 -19.17 -16.95
CA LEU A 128 22.16 -18.36 -15.89
C LEU A 128 22.18 -19.18 -14.60
N ASP A 129 23.39 -19.50 -14.15
CA ASP A 129 23.66 -20.25 -12.93
C ASP A 129 24.20 -19.33 -11.86
N PHE A 130 23.83 -19.54 -10.62
CA PHE A 130 24.48 -18.91 -9.47
C PHE A 130 24.20 -19.68 -8.18
N ASP A 131 25.11 -19.56 -7.23
CA ASP A 131 24.88 -20.03 -5.89
C ASP A 131 24.25 -18.93 -5.05
N PHE A 132 23.39 -19.31 -4.10
CA PHE A 132 22.77 -18.35 -3.21
C PHE A 132 22.61 -18.89 -1.79
N VAL A 133 22.52 -17.96 -0.86
CA VAL A 133 22.12 -18.19 0.53
C VAL A 133 21.00 -17.26 0.85
N GLY A 134 19.91 -17.80 1.41
CA GLY A 134 18.77 -17.04 1.90
C GLY A 134 18.81 -16.90 3.41
N LEU A 135 18.32 -15.78 3.91
CA LEU A 135 18.28 -15.50 5.34
C LEU A 135 17.14 -16.20 6.06
N THR A 136 16.05 -16.45 5.38
CA THR A 136 14.84 -17.06 5.94
C THR A 136 14.55 -18.39 5.27
N ASP A 137 13.53 -19.06 5.74
CA ASP A 137 13.03 -20.32 5.17
C ASP A 137 12.31 -20.17 3.83
N HIS A 138 12.29 -18.96 3.26
CA HIS A 138 11.57 -18.68 2.03
C HIS A 138 12.40 -17.84 1.07
N ILE A 139 12.34 -18.17 -0.22
CA ILE A 139 12.82 -17.32 -1.31
C ILE A 139 11.71 -17.11 -2.34
N SER A 140 11.71 -15.95 -2.97
CA SER A 140 10.79 -15.66 -4.06
C SER A 140 11.39 -14.68 -5.06
N PHE A 141 10.89 -14.72 -6.28
CA PHE A 141 11.14 -13.71 -7.32
C PHE A 141 10.00 -13.68 -8.34
N MET A 142 9.90 -12.55 -9.06
CA MET A 142 8.83 -12.32 -10.03
C MET A 142 9.32 -12.52 -11.45
N TYR A 143 8.49 -13.15 -12.30
CA TYR A 143 8.83 -13.40 -13.70
C TYR A 143 7.61 -13.36 -14.62
N THR A 144 7.89 -13.20 -15.92
CA THR A 144 6.95 -13.36 -17.03
C THR A 144 7.65 -14.14 -18.13
N PHE A 145 7.00 -15.16 -18.67
CA PHE A 145 7.44 -15.89 -19.86
C PHE A 145 6.70 -15.36 -21.08
N ALA A 146 7.41 -15.22 -22.20
CA ALA A 146 6.88 -14.73 -23.46
C ALA A 146 7.41 -15.54 -24.63
N SER A 147 6.63 -15.71 -25.70
CA SER A 147 7.03 -16.51 -26.86
C SER A 147 6.31 -16.06 -28.14
N GLU A 148 7.03 -16.21 -29.25
CA GLU A 148 6.50 -16.12 -30.61
C GLU A 148 5.77 -17.41 -31.05
N GLU A 149 5.85 -18.50 -30.28
CA GLU A 149 5.10 -19.73 -30.53
C GLU A 149 3.60 -19.60 -30.26
N TYR A 150 3.18 -18.55 -29.58
CA TYR A 150 1.78 -18.23 -29.31
C TYR A 150 1.10 -17.57 -30.51
N PRO A 151 -0.18 -17.81 -30.73
CA PRO A 151 -0.97 -18.97 -30.26
C PRO A 151 -0.87 -20.20 -31.17
N GLU A 152 -0.14 -20.12 -32.28
CA GLU A 152 -0.17 -21.08 -33.39
C GLU A 152 0.28 -22.48 -32.99
N TYR A 153 1.31 -22.58 -32.16
CA TYR A 153 1.95 -23.81 -31.77
C TYR A 153 1.50 -24.35 -30.40
N VAL A 154 0.46 -23.76 -29.80
CA VAL A 154 -0.12 -24.29 -28.57
C VAL A 154 -0.57 -25.74 -28.77
N CYS A 155 -0.16 -26.61 -27.87
CA CYS A 155 -0.37 -28.07 -27.92
C CYS A 155 0.39 -28.76 -29.07
N SER A 156 1.45 -28.18 -29.57
CA SER A 156 2.36 -28.79 -30.54
C SER A 156 3.54 -29.52 -29.85
N ASN A 157 4.44 -30.08 -30.65
CA ASN A 157 5.72 -30.61 -30.20
C ASN A 157 6.83 -29.54 -30.11
N PHE A 158 6.52 -28.31 -30.53
CA PHE A 158 7.37 -27.11 -30.40
C PHE A 158 6.91 -26.35 -29.16
N ASN A 159 7.20 -26.89 -28.00
CA ASN A 159 6.76 -26.36 -26.71
C ASN A 159 7.98 -25.78 -26.01
N ASP A 160 8.35 -24.57 -26.39
CA ASP A 160 9.45 -23.86 -25.74
C ASP A 160 9.28 -23.83 -24.24
N VAL A 161 10.36 -24.09 -23.55
CA VAL A 161 10.37 -24.30 -22.11
C VAL A 161 11.36 -23.37 -21.42
N PHE A 162 10.99 -23.00 -20.22
CA PHE A 162 11.93 -22.42 -19.27
C PHE A 162 11.78 -23.12 -17.92
N ALA A 163 12.82 -23.06 -17.12
CA ALA A 163 12.79 -23.59 -15.76
C ALA A 163 13.71 -22.79 -14.84
N PHE A 164 13.37 -22.85 -13.57
CA PHE A 164 14.17 -22.33 -12.47
C PHE A 164 14.40 -23.47 -11.48
N PHE A 165 15.49 -24.22 -11.70
CA PHE A 165 15.83 -25.32 -10.81
C PHE A 165 16.63 -24.81 -9.61
N ILE A 166 16.16 -25.21 -8.44
CA ILE A 166 16.90 -25.04 -7.19
C ILE A 166 17.47 -26.38 -6.79
N THR A 167 18.76 -26.42 -6.46
CA THR A 167 19.43 -27.61 -5.91
C THR A 167 20.02 -27.27 -4.56
N GLY A 168 19.74 -28.06 -3.54
CA GLY A 168 20.26 -27.90 -2.18
C GLY A 168 19.50 -28.75 -1.18
N PRO A 169 19.71 -28.54 0.13
CA PRO A 169 19.07 -29.33 1.16
C PRO A 169 17.54 -29.15 1.15
N ASP A 170 16.83 -30.24 1.09
CA ASP A 170 15.37 -30.24 1.23
C ASP A 170 14.99 -29.86 2.67
N PRO A 171 14.06 -28.89 2.87
CA PRO A 171 13.72 -28.39 4.20
C PRO A 171 13.17 -29.45 5.19
N GLU A 172 12.55 -30.53 4.67
CA GLU A 172 11.96 -31.58 5.50
C GLU A 172 12.96 -32.69 5.82
N THR A 173 13.79 -33.08 4.85
CA THR A 173 14.67 -34.25 4.96
C THR A 173 16.14 -33.89 5.17
N LEU A 174 16.53 -32.67 4.84
CA LEU A 174 17.92 -32.17 4.79
C LEU A 174 18.80 -32.92 3.79
N GLU A 175 18.22 -33.75 2.93
CA GLU A 175 18.92 -34.40 1.82
C GLU A 175 18.97 -33.48 0.60
N GLU A 176 20.00 -33.61 -0.24
CA GLU A 176 20.10 -32.84 -1.47
C GLU A 176 18.96 -33.18 -2.44
N ARG A 177 18.28 -32.15 -2.90
CA ARG A 177 17.16 -32.25 -3.85
C ARG A 177 17.30 -31.18 -4.93
N THR A 178 16.81 -31.51 -6.14
CA THR A 178 16.61 -30.56 -7.23
C THR A 178 15.14 -30.49 -7.59
N TRP A 179 14.57 -29.27 -7.66
CA TRP A 179 13.17 -29.07 -8.08
C TRP A 179 13.00 -27.77 -8.87
N ASN A 180 12.00 -27.75 -9.76
CA ASN A 180 11.65 -26.57 -10.54
C ASN A 180 10.67 -25.69 -9.77
N VAL A 181 10.93 -24.39 -9.66
CA VAL A 181 10.04 -23.40 -9.02
C VAL A 181 9.29 -22.52 -10.05
N ALA A 182 9.58 -22.66 -11.35
CA ALA A 182 8.80 -22.05 -12.42
C ALA A 182 7.53 -22.88 -12.71
N ILE A 183 6.62 -22.89 -11.77
CA ILE A 183 5.38 -23.68 -11.83
C ILE A 183 4.15 -22.78 -11.77
N ILE A 184 3.03 -23.28 -12.28
CA ILE A 184 1.75 -22.58 -12.22
C ILE A 184 1.27 -22.55 -10.76
N PRO A 185 0.91 -21.38 -10.20
CA PRO A 185 0.47 -21.27 -8.82
C PRO A 185 -0.69 -22.21 -8.47
N GLY A 186 -0.60 -22.87 -7.31
CA GLY A 186 -1.63 -23.78 -6.81
C GLY A 186 -1.69 -25.14 -7.48
N THR A 187 -0.69 -25.51 -8.30
CA THR A 187 -0.67 -26.82 -8.98
C THR A 187 0.10 -27.91 -8.22
N VAL A 188 0.73 -27.60 -7.11
CA VAL A 188 1.33 -28.60 -6.21
C VAL A 188 0.23 -29.31 -5.46
N THR A 189 0.06 -30.60 -5.69
CA THR A 189 -0.95 -31.46 -5.07
C THR A 189 -0.39 -32.88 -4.86
N ASP A 190 -1.11 -33.74 -4.17
CA ASP A 190 -0.71 -35.16 -4.00
C ASP A 190 -0.50 -35.91 -5.33
N SER A 191 -1.24 -35.51 -6.38
CA SER A 191 -1.10 -36.06 -7.74
C SER A 191 -0.05 -35.36 -8.60
N THR A 192 0.33 -34.15 -8.26
CA THR A 192 1.35 -33.33 -8.93
C THR A 192 2.32 -32.74 -7.90
N PRO A 193 3.14 -33.54 -7.24
CA PRO A 193 3.98 -33.09 -6.12
C PRO A 193 5.03 -32.06 -6.53
N ASN A 194 5.39 -32.02 -7.81
CA ASN A 194 6.32 -31.02 -8.36
C ASN A 194 5.62 -29.83 -9.05
N GLY A 195 4.29 -29.74 -8.96
CA GLY A 195 3.51 -28.76 -9.69
C GLY A 195 3.51 -28.98 -11.21
N ILE A 196 2.93 -28.05 -11.95
CA ILE A 196 2.91 -28.02 -13.41
C ILE A 196 3.84 -26.91 -13.87
N ALA A 197 4.89 -27.25 -14.62
CA ALA A 197 5.84 -26.26 -15.16
C ALA A 197 5.13 -25.29 -16.12
N VAL A 198 5.53 -24.04 -16.08
CA VAL A 198 5.05 -23.03 -17.03
C VAL A 198 5.76 -23.23 -18.36
N ALA A 199 4.98 -23.38 -19.41
CA ALA A 199 5.40 -23.56 -20.80
C ALA A 199 4.23 -23.18 -21.72
N ILE A 200 4.45 -23.16 -23.02
CA ILE A 200 3.41 -22.81 -24.00
C ILE A 200 2.20 -23.75 -23.89
N ASN A 201 2.45 -25.06 -23.72
CA ASN A 201 1.38 -26.06 -23.62
C ASN A 201 0.65 -26.07 -22.26
N SER A 202 1.17 -25.38 -21.24
CA SER A 202 0.55 -25.33 -19.92
C SER A 202 -0.12 -23.99 -19.61
N VAL A 203 0.39 -22.87 -20.12
CA VAL A 203 -0.23 -21.54 -20.00
C VAL A 203 -0.50 -21.01 -21.41
N ASN A 204 -1.75 -21.03 -21.83
CA ASN A 204 -2.16 -20.75 -23.21
C ASN A 204 -3.61 -20.23 -23.25
N PRO A 205 -4.15 -19.84 -24.43
CA PRO A 205 -5.51 -19.30 -24.53
C PRO A 205 -6.65 -20.29 -24.22
N GLY A 206 -6.35 -21.52 -23.78
CA GLY A 206 -7.36 -22.53 -23.45
C GLY A 206 -7.88 -23.31 -24.65
N VAL A 207 -7.24 -23.19 -25.81
CA VAL A 207 -7.56 -23.88 -27.05
C VAL A 207 -6.27 -24.25 -27.79
N PRO A 208 -6.24 -25.35 -28.55
CA PRO A 208 -5.08 -25.70 -29.36
C PRO A 208 -4.84 -24.68 -30.46
N GLY A 209 -3.58 -24.43 -30.78
CA GLY A 209 -3.19 -23.56 -31.88
C GLY A 209 -3.45 -24.17 -33.26
N SER A 210 -3.31 -23.35 -34.31
CA SER A 210 -3.56 -23.77 -35.72
C SER A 210 -2.59 -24.86 -36.20
N SER A 211 -1.38 -24.88 -35.67
CA SER A 211 -0.36 -25.91 -35.86
C SER A 211 -0.29 -26.90 -34.71
N GLY A 212 -1.18 -26.74 -33.72
CA GLY A 212 -1.27 -27.57 -32.55
C GLY A 212 -1.83 -28.97 -32.86
N GLY A 213 -1.36 -29.94 -32.13
CA GLY A 213 -1.85 -31.33 -32.15
C GLY A 213 -2.43 -31.72 -30.81
N SER A 214 -2.60 -33.02 -30.62
CA SER A 214 -2.90 -33.64 -29.31
C SER A 214 -1.60 -33.89 -28.53
N GLY A 215 -0.74 -32.87 -28.36
CA GLY A 215 0.53 -33.01 -27.64
C GLY A 215 0.32 -33.54 -26.21
N SER A 216 1.20 -34.40 -25.73
CA SER A 216 1.19 -34.80 -24.34
C SER A 216 1.55 -33.61 -23.46
N GLY A 217 0.85 -33.44 -22.31
CA GLY A 217 1.11 -32.32 -21.39
C GLY A 217 0.45 -31.01 -21.79
N CYS A 218 -0.58 -31.01 -22.63
CA CYS A 218 -1.37 -29.83 -22.95
C CYS A 218 -2.47 -29.64 -21.90
N TYR A 219 -2.48 -28.42 -21.31
CA TYR A 219 -3.43 -28.01 -20.29
C TYR A 219 -4.23 -26.81 -20.79
N TYR A 220 -5.54 -26.79 -20.55
CA TYR A 220 -6.44 -25.69 -20.96
C TYR A 220 -7.01 -24.89 -19.78
N ASP A 221 -6.78 -25.37 -18.56
CA ASP A 221 -7.42 -24.80 -17.37
C ASP A 221 -6.75 -23.52 -16.86
N TYR A 222 -5.59 -23.16 -17.41
CA TYR A 222 -4.75 -22.06 -16.92
C TYR A 222 -4.75 -20.83 -17.83
N ALA A 223 -5.76 -20.70 -18.69
CA ALA A 223 -5.92 -19.57 -19.61
C ALA A 223 -5.98 -18.20 -18.91
N SER A 224 -6.32 -18.14 -17.62
CA SER A 224 -6.31 -16.92 -16.83
C SER A 224 -4.91 -16.31 -16.61
N TYR A 225 -3.86 -17.11 -16.79
CA TYR A 225 -2.48 -16.67 -16.72
C TYR A 225 -1.88 -16.27 -18.08
N TYR A 226 -2.61 -16.51 -19.18
CA TYR A 226 -2.18 -16.16 -20.53
C TYR A 226 -2.68 -14.79 -20.93
N ILE A 227 -1.81 -14.00 -21.58
CA ILE A 227 -2.13 -12.70 -22.15
C ILE A 227 -1.72 -12.70 -23.64
N THR A 228 -2.67 -12.43 -24.52
CA THR A 228 -2.39 -12.24 -25.94
C THR A 228 -1.84 -10.87 -26.21
N ASN A 229 -0.82 -10.75 -27.06
CA ASN A 229 -0.26 -9.48 -27.49
C ASN A 229 -0.72 -9.05 -28.90
N SER A 230 -1.82 -9.58 -29.37
CA SER A 230 -2.39 -9.23 -30.69
C SER A 230 -2.74 -7.74 -30.87
N SER A 231 -2.81 -6.99 -29.77
CA SER A 231 -3.13 -5.55 -29.75
C SER A 231 -1.89 -4.67 -29.57
N ASP A 232 -0.69 -5.23 -29.49
CA ASP A 232 0.57 -4.52 -29.24
C ASP A 232 0.51 -3.57 -28.04
N THR A 233 -0.09 -4.02 -26.94
CA THR A 233 -0.29 -3.20 -25.73
C THR A 233 0.80 -3.37 -24.70
N ALA A 234 1.65 -4.39 -24.84
CA ALA A 234 2.72 -4.70 -23.91
C ALA A 234 4.09 -4.07 -24.28
N GLY A 235 4.22 -3.55 -25.49
CA GLY A 235 5.49 -2.99 -25.98
C GLY A 235 6.61 -4.02 -26.19
N VAL A 236 6.26 -5.31 -26.23
CA VAL A 236 7.13 -6.45 -26.57
C VAL A 236 6.77 -7.01 -27.92
N GLN A 237 7.73 -7.65 -28.59
CA GLN A 237 7.50 -8.26 -29.89
C GLN A 237 6.69 -9.56 -29.80
N TYR A 238 6.86 -10.35 -28.77
CA TYR A 238 6.25 -11.68 -28.60
C TYR A 238 4.73 -11.70 -28.81
N ASP A 239 4.19 -12.70 -29.48
CA ASP A 239 2.77 -12.87 -29.80
C ASP A 239 1.90 -13.17 -28.58
N GLY A 240 2.50 -13.71 -27.53
CA GLY A 240 1.84 -13.95 -26.26
C GLY A 240 2.81 -14.03 -25.09
N TYR A 241 2.28 -13.82 -23.90
CA TYR A 241 3.06 -13.87 -22.67
C TYR A 241 2.19 -14.25 -21.46
N THR A 242 2.83 -14.65 -20.37
CA THR A 242 2.12 -14.93 -19.11
C THR A 242 1.87 -13.65 -18.32
N ALA A 243 0.82 -13.63 -17.52
CA ALA A 243 0.74 -12.67 -16.41
C ALA A 243 2.02 -12.74 -15.56
N LYS A 244 2.32 -11.69 -14.81
CA LYS A 244 3.44 -11.72 -13.86
C LYS A 244 3.18 -12.79 -12.81
N LEU A 245 4.07 -13.77 -12.74
CA LEU A 245 4.03 -14.92 -11.85
C LEU A 245 5.11 -14.79 -10.77
N MET A 246 4.87 -15.41 -9.64
CA MET A 246 5.84 -15.53 -8.56
C MET A 246 6.39 -16.96 -8.52
N ALA A 247 7.72 -17.07 -8.64
CA ALA A 247 8.43 -18.29 -8.28
C ALA A 247 8.82 -18.21 -6.81
N GLU A 248 8.53 -19.26 -6.06
CA GLU A 248 8.79 -19.31 -4.63
C GLU A 248 9.24 -20.70 -4.18
N ALA A 249 10.05 -20.75 -3.15
CA ALA A 249 10.47 -22.01 -2.55
C ALA A 249 10.70 -21.85 -1.05
N THR A 250 10.37 -22.91 -0.31
CA THR A 250 10.86 -23.09 1.06
C THR A 250 12.29 -23.62 0.99
N ILE A 251 13.18 -23.04 1.78
CA ILE A 251 14.59 -23.38 1.86
C ILE A 251 15.03 -23.54 3.33
N VAL A 252 16.17 -24.15 3.56
CA VAL A 252 16.83 -24.14 4.87
C VAL A 252 17.58 -22.81 5.00
N PRO A 253 17.24 -21.95 5.97
CA PRO A 253 17.94 -20.68 6.18
C PRO A 253 19.44 -20.86 6.34
N CYS A 254 20.21 -19.92 5.80
CA CYS A 254 21.68 -19.94 5.84
C CYS A 254 22.36 -21.13 5.14
N ALA A 255 21.59 -22.01 4.50
CA ALA A 255 22.18 -23.09 3.70
C ALA A 255 22.50 -22.59 2.27
N GLU A 256 23.48 -23.22 1.67
CA GLU A 256 23.85 -22.97 0.26
C GLU A 256 22.89 -23.70 -0.68
N TYR A 257 22.45 -22.97 -1.69
CA TYR A 257 21.65 -23.49 -2.79
C TYR A 257 22.25 -23.09 -4.12
N HIS A 258 22.06 -23.94 -5.11
CA HIS A 258 22.37 -23.62 -6.50
C HIS A 258 21.09 -23.31 -7.27
N MET A 259 21.06 -22.19 -7.98
CA MET A 259 20.02 -21.80 -8.91
C MET A 259 20.49 -21.99 -10.34
N HIS A 260 19.68 -22.70 -11.13
CA HIS A 260 19.86 -22.87 -12.56
C HIS A 260 18.63 -22.33 -13.29
N LEU A 261 18.78 -21.19 -13.94
CA LEU A 261 17.76 -20.53 -14.75
C LEU A 261 18.04 -20.86 -16.22
N SER A 262 17.06 -21.38 -16.95
CA SER A 262 17.26 -21.73 -18.36
C SER A 262 15.98 -21.49 -19.17
N VAL A 263 16.16 -20.95 -20.39
CA VAL A 263 15.11 -20.84 -21.41
C VAL A 263 15.65 -21.42 -22.71
N CYS A 264 14.87 -22.30 -23.35
CA CYS A 264 15.29 -23.07 -24.53
C CYS A 264 14.17 -23.17 -25.56
N ASN A 265 14.55 -23.15 -26.85
CA ASN A 265 13.68 -23.60 -27.93
C ASN A 265 13.57 -25.13 -27.92
N VAL A 266 12.42 -25.66 -28.31
CA VAL A 266 12.13 -27.09 -28.36
C VAL A 266 11.77 -27.51 -29.78
N GLY A 267 12.56 -28.43 -30.35
CA GLY A 267 12.34 -29.00 -31.67
C GLY A 267 13.10 -28.32 -32.80
N ASP A 268 13.10 -26.99 -32.86
CA ASP A 268 13.90 -26.23 -33.85
C ASP A 268 14.51 -24.96 -33.20
N ASN A 269 14.95 -24.00 -33.99
CA ASN A 269 15.57 -22.74 -33.55
C ASN A 269 14.79 -21.53 -34.11
N ALA A 270 13.54 -21.70 -34.43
CA ALA A 270 12.69 -20.64 -34.94
C ALA A 270 11.72 -20.18 -33.82
N TYR A 271 11.20 -18.97 -33.94
CA TYR A 271 10.23 -18.43 -32.99
C TYR A 271 10.83 -18.25 -31.59
N ASP A 272 11.50 -17.13 -31.37
CA ASP A 272 12.21 -16.87 -30.12
C ASP A 272 11.25 -16.83 -28.91
N SER A 273 11.72 -17.37 -27.81
CA SER A 273 11.10 -17.27 -26.50
C SER A 273 11.98 -16.52 -25.52
N GLY A 274 11.36 -15.88 -24.54
CA GLY A 274 12.09 -15.11 -23.53
C GLY A 274 11.45 -15.17 -22.15
N VAL A 275 12.29 -15.02 -21.14
CA VAL A 275 11.87 -14.86 -19.76
C VAL A 275 12.35 -13.52 -19.21
N PHE A 276 11.44 -12.81 -18.55
CA PHE A 276 11.66 -11.53 -17.91
C PHE A 276 11.61 -11.72 -16.40
N LEU A 277 12.65 -11.28 -15.69
CA LEU A 277 12.78 -11.36 -14.25
C LEU A 277 12.77 -9.94 -13.69
N GLU A 278 11.92 -9.66 -12.71
CA GLU A 278 11.79 -8.32 -12.15
C GLU A 278 13.05 -7.89 -11.39
N TYR A 279 13.45 -6.64 -11.55
CA TYR A 279 14.64 -6.06 -10.92
C TYR A 279 14.61 -6.19 -9.41
N GLY A 280 15.68 -6.75 -8.81
CA GLY A 280 15.81 -6.87 -7.36
C GLY A 280 14.74 -7.74 -6.69
N SER A 281 14.02 -8.56 -7.46
CA SER A 281 12.92 -9.39 -6.93
C SER A 281 13.37 -10.72 -6.33
N PHE A 282 14.59 -11.18 -6.60
CA PHE A 282 15.13 -12.38 -5.96
C PHE A 282 15.43 -12.08 -4.50
N THR A 283 14.50 -12.42 -3.65
CA THR A 283 14.52 -12.08 -2.23
C THR A 283 14.34 -13.33 -1.38
N SER A 284 15.06 -13.40 -0.28
CA SER A 284 14.62 -14.12 0.90
C SER A 284 14.04 -13.04 1.80
N PRO A 285 12.71 -12.95 1.95
CA PRO A 285 12.14 -11.90 2.76
C PRO A 285 12.71 -12.08 4.16
N SER A 286 13.87 -11.45 4.34
CA SER A 286 14.37 -11.25 5.66
C SER A 286 13.21 -10.65 6.39
N THR A 287 12.93 -11.18 7.56
CA THR A 287 12.18 -10.45 8.54
C THR A 287 11.91 -9.08 8.01
N GLN A 288 10.72 -8.89 7.48
CA GLN A 288 10.29 -7.52 7.35
C GLN A 288 10.44 -7.01 8.77
N LEU A 289 11.49 -6.25 9.02
CA LEU A 289 11.44 -5.29 10.08
C LEU A 289 10.18 -4.52 9.73
N GLY A 290 9.06 -5.05 10.25
CA GLY A 290 7.74 -4.65 9.82
C GLY A 290 7.47 -3.31 10.41
N PHE A 291 7.87 -2.29 9.67
CA PHE A 291 7.31 -0.98 9.89
C PHE A 291 5.87 -1.08 9.45
N GLU A 292 4.96 -1.03 10.40
CA GLU A 292 3.58 -0.75 10.06
C GLU A 292 3.57 0.44 9.11
N GLN A 293 2.80 0.37 8.02
CA GLN A 293 2.76 1.33 6.90
C GLN A 293 2.50 2.80 7.30
N ASP A 294 2.26 3.06 8.58
CA ASP A 294 2.02 4.40 9.16
C ASP A 294 3.25 5.01 9.85
N VAL A 295 4.43 4.44 9.66
CA VAL A 295 5.63 5.06 10.22
C VAL A 295 5.90 6.38 9.52
N ARG A 296 5.91 7.41 10.32
CA ARG A 296 6.17 8.78 9.88
C ARG A 296 7.57 8.83 9.29
N ASP A 297 7.68 9.30 8.09
CA ASP A 297 8.94 9.58 7.39
C ASP A 297 9.62 10.88 7.89
N THR A 298 9.14 11.43 9.01
CA THR A 298 9.51 12.76 9.49
C THR A 298 9.80 12.75 10.99
N VAL A 299 11.00 13.18 11.36
CA VAL A 299 11.39 13.46 12.76
C VAL A 299 11.30 14.96 13.03
N ARG A 300 10.56 15.35 14.06
CA ARG A 300 10.30 16.74 14.41
C ARG A 300 11.10 17.18 15.62
N ILE A 301 11.50 18.46 15.63
CA ILE A 301 12.18 19.05 16.78
C ILE A 301 11.23 19.03 17.99
N GLY A 302 11.68 18.40 19.09
CA GLY A 302 10.95 18.34 20.34
C GLY A 302 9.75 17.39 20.36
N CYS A 303 9.53 16.61 19.29
CA CYS A 303 8.43 15.67 19.17
C CYS A 303 8.96 14.26 18.90
N PRO A 304 8.81 13.32 19.84
CA PRO A 304 9.20 11.95 19.61
C PRO A 304 8.42 11.31 18.45
N THR A 305 9.14 10.61 17.58
CA THR A 305 8.60 9.74 16.55
C THR A 305 8.89 8.31 16.97
N THR A 306 7.83 7.53 17.19
CA THR A 306 7.96 6.11 17.51
C THR A 306 8.22 5.33 16.23
N VAL A 307 9.26 4.54 16.24
CA VAL A 307 9.66 3.64 15.16
C VAL A 307 9.50 2.22 15.70
N PRO A 308 8.34 1.58 15.49
CA PRO A 308 8.16 0.19 15.86
C PRO A 308 8.89 -0.70 14.87
N PHE A 309 9.45 -1.77 15.33
CA PHE A 309 10.01 -2.85 14.53
C PHE A 309 9.85 -4.17 15.23
N ASP A 310 9.56 -5.19 14.47
CA ASP A 310 9.53 -6.57 14.92
C ASP A 310 10.35 -7.45 13.98
N ILE A 311 10.67 -8.63 14.42
CA ILE A 311 11.17 -9.69 13.56
C ILE A 311 10.01 -10.61 13.27
N ASN A 312 9.62 -10.68 12.00
CA ASN A 312 8.53 -11.52 11.52
C ASN A 312 8.77 -13.00 11.91
N GLU A 313 7.69 -13.79 11.92
CA GLU A 313 7.63 -15.21 12.35
C GLU A 313 8.61 -16.15 11.61
N THR A 314 9.15 -15.71 10.45
CA THR A 314 10.06 -16.50 9.63
C THR A 314 11.53 -16.37 10.00
N ALA A 315 11.89 -15.54 10.99
CA ALA A 315 13.28 -15.48 11.46
C ALA A 315 13.70 -16.81 12.09
N TYR A 316 14.80 -17.36 11.59
CA TYR A 316 15.28 -18.68 11.94
C TYR A 316 15.62 -18.84 13.42
N ASP A 317 16.15 -17.79 14.07
CA ASP A 317 16.51 -17.77 15.48
C ASP A 317 16.36 -16.38 16.12
N ASP A 318 16.16 -16.35 17.43
CA ASP A 318 16.33 -15.15 18.23
C ASP A 318 17.73 -14.57 18.00
N GLY A 319 17.81 -13.27 17.80
CA GLY A 319 19.09 -12.65 17.45
C GLY A 319 19.23 -11.21 17.95
N TRP A 320 20.44 -10.68 17.80
CA TRP A 320 20.73 -9.29 18.08
C TRP A 320 20.56 -8.43 16.82
N VAL A 321 19.78 -7.37 16.93
CA VAL A 321 19.70 -6.30 15.92
C VAL A 321 20.47 -5.10 16.44
N HIS A 322 21.40 -4.60 15.65
CA HIS A 322 22.19 -3.42 15.93
C HIS A 322 21.64 -2.24 15.14
N VAL A 323 21.41 -1.12 15.83
CA VAL A 323 20.95 0.12 15.22
C VAL A 323 22.10 1.09 15.11
N THR A 324 22.40 1.48 13.88
CA THR A 324 23.34 2.55 13.57
C THR A 324 22.65 3.71 12.85
N TYR A 325 23.28 4.88 12.87
CA TYR A 325 22.70 6.11 12.36
C TYR A 325 23.58 6.68 11.26
N GLY A 326 22.96 7.12 10.19
CA GLY A 326 23.58 7.80 9.07
C GLY A 326 22.77 9.02 8.62
N GLY A 327 23.03 9.43 7.39
CA GLY A 327 22.46 10.64 6.84
C GLY A 327 23.34 11.87 7.10
N ASN A 328 22.76 13.06 6.96
CA ASN A 328 23.47 14.32 7.24
C ASN A 328 23.08 14.95 8.58
N ALA A 329 22.14 14.36 9.31
CA ALA A 329 21.83 14.72 10.69
C ALA A 329 22.78 14.01 11.66
N VAL A 330 23.22 14.71 12.70
CA VAL A 330 24.22 14.22 13.65
C VAL A 330 23.55 13.83 14.96
N TYR A 331 23.77 12.58 15.39
CA TYR A 331 23.27 12.08 16.66
C TYR A 331 23.84 12.90 17.84
N GLY A 332 23.02 13.23 18.81
CA GLY A 332 23.38 14.06 19.98
C GLY A 332 23.49 15.57 19.69
N VAL A 333 23.38 15.99 18.43
CA VAL A 333 23.39 17.40 18.01
C VAL A 333 22.06 17.79 17.35
N ASP A 334 21.62 17.01 16.38
CA ASP A 334 20.40 17.27 15.63
C ASP A 334 19.23 16.42 16.13
N PHE A 335 19.51 15.20 16.56
CA PHE A 335 18.50 14.26 17.07
C PHE A 335 19.06 13.34 18.14
N GLN A 336 18.18 12.70 18.88
CA GLN A 336 18.54 11.66 19.85
C GLN A 336 17.44 10.59 19.96
N VAL A 337 17.80 9.44 20.47
CA VAL A 337 16.84 8.45 20.96
C VAL A 337 16.42 8.86 22.37
N VAL A 338 15.13 9.01 22.59
CA VAL A 338 14.55 9.46 23.87
C VAL A 338 14.00 8.30 24.69
N SER A 339 13.58 7.23 24.02
CA SER A 339 13.09 5.99 24.64
C SER A 339 13.26 4.82 23.68
N ASP A 340 13.46 3.63 24.22
CA ASP A 340 13.52 2.39 23.45
C ASP A 340 13.41 1.15 24.35
N SER A 341 13.24 -0.02 23.70
CA SER A 341 13.23 -1.33 24.36
C SER A 341 14.59 -2.05 24.32
N GLY A 342 15.65 -1.41 23.79
CA GLY A 342 16.96 -2.00 23.59
C GLY A 342 17.96 -1.72 24.73
N VAL A 343 19.17 -2.20 24.52
CA VAL A 343 20.33 -1.96 25.37
C VAL A 343 21.49 -1.38 24.56
N VAL A 344 22.40 -0.65 25.21
CA VAL A 344 23.61 -0.15 24.55
C VAL A 344 24.71 -1.20 24.72
N MET A 345 25.22 -1.72 23.59
CA MET A 345 26.36 -2.64 23.55
C MET A 345 27.40 -2.07 22.58
N ASP A 346 28.67 -2.04 23.02
CA ASP A 346 29.82 -1.59 22.22
C ASP A 346 29.61 -0.23 21.49
N GLY A 347 28.89 0.69 22.16
CA GLY A 347 28.60 2.00 21.62
C GLY A 347 27.47 2.04 20.57
N THR A 348 26.90 0.91 20.23
CA THR A 348 25.72 0.79 19.37
C THR A 348 24.49 0.44 20.20
N ARG A 349 23.30 0.84 19.71
CA ARG A 349 22.05 0.42 20.30
C ARG A 349 21.65 -0.93 19.75
N SER A 350 21.48 -1.90 20.65
CA SER A 350 21.25 -3.30 20.28
C SER A 350 19.99 -3.82 20.95
N PHE A 351 19.26 -4.62 20.23
CA PHE A 351 18.01 -5.22 20.67
C PHE A 351 18.15 -6.73 20.52
N TYR A 352 17.91 -7.45 21.62
CA TYR A 352 17.72 -8.90 21.50
C TYR A 352 16.27 -9.14 21.09
N ILE A 353 16.08 -9.63 19.88
CA ILE A 353 14.78 -9.83 19.32
C ILE A 353 14.44 -11.29 19.40
N ALA A 354 13.44 -11.60 20.22
CA ALA A 354 12.78 -12.89 20.26
C ALA A 354 11.63 -12.87 19.24
N LYS A 355 11.37 -14.03 18.65
CA LYS A 355 10.28 -14.24 17.71
C LYS A 355 8.97 -13.65 18.23
N ASN A 356 8.28 -12.85 17.41
CA ASN A 356 7.00 -12.17 17.72
C ASN A 356 7.07 -11.15 18.87
N GLN A 357 8.20 -10.56 19.15
CA GLN A 357 8.32 -9.49 20.13
C GLN A 357 8.44 -8.14 19.41
N LEU A 358 7.46 -7.26 19.64
CA LEU A 358 7.50 -5.90 19.14
C LEU A 358 8.55 -5.09 19.91
N HIS A 359 9.44 -4.46 19.19
CA HIS A 359 10.41 -3.50 19.70
C HIS A 359 10.08 -2.10 19.18
N TYR A 360 10.57 -1.11 19.88
CA TYR A 360 10.40 0.27 19.44
C TYR A 360 11.62 1.13 19.73
N LEU A 361 11.76 2.17 18.95
CA LEU A 361 12.72 3.24 19.10
C LEU A 361 11.97 4.57 18.99
N GLU A 362 12.09 5.44 19.96
CA GLU A 362 11.56 6.79 19.89
C GLU A 362 12.67 7.79 19.59
N ILE A 363 12.56 8.48 18.49
CA ILE A 363 13.54 9.46 18.01
C ILE A 363 12.91 10.85 18.06
N ALA A 364 13.63 11.80 18.62
CA ALA A 364 13.22 13.20 18.62
C ALA A 364 14.32 14.11 18.07
N GLY A 365 13.92 15.11 17.28
CA GLY A 365 14.80 16.17 16.88
C GLY A 365 15.15 17.07 18.07
N LEU A 366 16.40 17.48 18.17
CA LEU A 366 16.88 18.37 19.23
C LEU A 366 16.65 19.84 18.88
N PRO A 367 16.41 20.73 19.87
CA PRO A 367 16.29 22.17 19.64
C PRO A 367 17.55 22.81 19.06
N THR A 368 18.69 22.15 19.20
CA THR A 368 20.00 22.56 18.65
C THR A 368 20.15 22.27 17.16
N ALA A 369 19.22 21.49 16.57
CA ALA A 369 19.28 21.16 15.15
C ALA A 369 19.18 22.40 14.27
N ASN A 370 20.15 22.55 13.37
CA ASN A 370 20.13 23.63 12.38
C ASN A 370 19.43 23.14 11.09
N LEU A 371 18.22 23.61 10.86
CA LEU A 371 17.41 23.27 9.68
C LEU A 371 17.54 24.30 8.53
N SER A 372 18.63 25.08 8.48
CA SER A 372 18.89 25.98 7.35
C SER A 372 19.10 25.24 6.03
N SER A 373 19.40 23.95 6.09
CA SER A 373 19.37 23.00 4.97
C SER A 373 18.56 21.78 5.36
N THR A 374 18.02 21.08 4.37
CA THR A 374 17.31 19.80 4.61
C THR A 374 18.23 18.83 5.31
N LYS A 375 17.81 18.36 6.48
CA LYS A 375 18.48 17.29 7.21
C LYS A 375 17.66 16.01 7.15
N TYR A 376 18.36 14.91 7.08
CA TYR A 376 17.76 13.58 7.09
C TYR A 376 18.57 12.63 7.97
N ILE A 377 17.84 11.71 8.59
CA ILE A 377 18.36 10.62 9.41
C ILE A 377 18.16 9.35 8.63
N GLU A 378 19.17 8.52 8.56
CA GLU A 378 19.08 7.15 8.09
C GLU A 378 19.28 6.23 9.29
N LEU A 379 18.33 5.35 9.53
CA LEU A 379 18.47 4.26 10.48
C LEU A 379 18.89 3.03 9.70
N TYR A 380 19.98 2.44 10.11
CA TYR A 380 20.43 1.14 9.62
C TYR A 380 20.19 0.12 10.72
N LEU A 381 19.40 -0.88 10.40
CA LEU A 381 19.21 -2.04 11.25
C LEU A 381 20.08 -3.15 10.69
N GLU A 382 21.04 -3.59 11.45
CA GLU A 382 21.96 -4.65 11.07
C GLU A 382 21.73 -5.86 11.94
N THR A 383 21.50 -7.02 11.33
CA THR A 383 21.53 -8.30 12.03
C THR A 383 22.38 -9.29 11.25
N SER A 384 23.16 -10.12 11.96
CA SER A 384 23.91 -11.22 11.38
C SER A 384 23.20 -12.51 11.76
N VAL A 385 22.41 -13.03 10.84
CA VAL A 385 21.64 -14.27 11.05
C VAL A 385 22.44 -15.50 10.61
N CYS A 386 23.36 -15.35 9.63
CA CYS A 386 24.17 -16.42 9.11
C CYS A 386 25.66 -16.24 9.50
N PRO A 387 26.15 -16.89 10.57
CA PRO A 387 27.53 -16.67 11.05
C PRO A 387 28.61 -17.01 10.01
N GLU A 388 28.34 -17.98 9.12
CA GLU A 388 29.27 -18.40 8.07
C GLU A 388 29.32 -17.44 6.90
N TYR A 389 28.31 -16.55 6.77
CA TYR A 389 28.19 -15.54 5.72
C TYR A 389 28.10 -14.13 6.31
N PRO A 390 29.16 -13.60 6.92
CA PRO A 390 29.13 -12.28 7.56
C PRO A 390 28.88 -11.12 6.59
N ALA A 391 29.03 -11.36 5.29
CA ALA A 391 28.64 -10.41 4.24
C ALA A 391 27.12 -10.36 4.04
N LEU A 392 26.40 -11.37 4.49
CA LEU A 392 24.96 -11.51 4.45
C LEU A 392 24.37 -10.76 5.64
N LYS A 393 24.46 -9.43 5.56
CA LYS A 393 23.87 -8.54 6.54
C LYS A 393 22.50 -8.12 6.05
N VAL A 394 21.49 -8.32 6.87
CA VAL A 394 20.20 -7.67 6.64
C VAL A 394 20.37 -6.22 7.01
N TYR A 395 20.30 -5.38 6.02
CA TYR A 395 20.15 -3.97 6.23
C TYR A 395 18.70 -3.60 5.91
N ASP A 396 17.97 -3.16 6.90
CA ASP A 396 16.83 -2.33 6.61
C ASP A 396 17.20 -0.89 6.89
N THR A 397 16.88 -0.02 5.94
CA THR A 397 17.21 1.41 6.03
C THR A 397 15.93 2.20 6.05
N MET A 398 15.74 2.97 7.11
CA MET A 398 14.67 3.95 7.16
C MET A 398 15.22 5.34 6.96
N HIS A 399 14.49 6.12 6.18
CA HIS A 399 14.79 7.53 5.95
C HIS A 399 13.78 8.41 6.67
N PHE A 400 14.27 9.35 7.44
CA PHE A 400 13.46 10.38 8.08
C PHE A 400 13.94 11.76 7.67
N VAL A 401 13.04 12.61 7.24
CA VAL A 401 13.34 14.03 7.03
C VAL A 401 13.12 14.77 8.34
N MET A 402 14.10 15.59 8.76
CA MET A 402 13.96 16.43 9.93
C MET A 402 13.20 17.70 9.59
N THR A 403 12.20 18.03 10.38
CA THR A 403 11.41 19.25 10.22
C THR A 403 11.26 20.00 11.53
N ALA A 404 11.11 21.32 11.43
CA ALA A 404 10.63 22.09 12.57
C ALA A 404 9.22 21.63 12.94
N ASN A 405 8.92 21.61 14.22
CA ASN A 405 7.56 21.39 14.65
C ASN A 405 6.70 22.61 14.24
N ALA A 406 5.66 22.39 13.47
CA ALA A 406 4.73 23.45 13.14
C ALA A 406 4.05 23.92 14.43
N ARG A 407 4.17 25.19 14.75
CA ARG A 407 3.46 25.74 15.90
C ARG A 407 1.96 25.67 15.60
N LEU A 408 1.24 24.98 16.46
CA LEU A 408 -0.22 25.02 16.42
C LEU A 408 -0.67 26.38 16.98
N THR A 409 -1.54 27.06 16.27
CA THR A 409 -2.13 28.33 16.69
C THR A 409 -3.63 28.27 16.48
N VAL A 410 -4.38 28.49 17.55
CA VAL A 410 -5.83 28.63 17.54
C VAL A 410 -6.21 29.97 18.19
N HIS A 411 -7.35 30.50 17.81
CA HIS A 411 -7.77 31.83 18.27
C HIS A 411 -9.01 31.77 19.12
N ASP A 412 -9.02 32.63 20.16
CA ASP A 412 -10.20 32.84 20.97
C ASP A 412 -11.33 33.45 20.14
N THR A 413 -12.55 33.00 20.41
CA THR A 413 -13.75 33.43 19.69
C THR A 413 -14.78 33.99 20.66
N ASN A 414 -15.41 35.08 20.29
CA ASN A 414 -16.53 35.65 21.03
C ASN A 414 -17.79 35.56 20.17
N ILE A 415 -18.80 34.91 20.67
CA ILE A 415 -20.09 34.70 19.99
C ILE A 415 -21.17 35.41 20.75
N VAL A 416 -22.01 36.14 20.05
CA VAL A 416 -23.27 36.67 20.59
C VAL A 416 -24.40 35.81 20.05
N ALA A 417 -25.05 35.09 20.92
CA ALA A 417 -26.14 34.18 20.58
C ALA A 417 -27.48 34.83 20.83
N ASP A 418 -28.36 34.77 19.85
CA ASP A 418 -29.74 35.26 19.95
C ASP A 418 -30.73 34.15 20.35
N TYR A 419 -30.27 32.91 20.38
CA TYR A 419 -31.10 31.72 20.65
C TYR A 419 -30.42 30.77 21.63
N LEU A 420 -31.21 29.86 22.21
CA LEU A 420 -30.73 28.81 23.11
C LEU A 420 -29.83 27.75 22.47
N CYS A 421 -29.69 27.74 21.15
CA CYS A 421 -28.78 26.90 20.39
C CYS A 421 -27.95 27.78 19.51
N THR A 422 -26.63 27.68 19.59
CA THR A 422 -25.72 28.41 18.76
C THR A 422 -24.62 27.50 18.25
N HIS A 423 -24.21 27.73 17.00
CA HIS A 423 -23.12 27.02 16.40
C HIS A 423 -21.78 27.60 16.88
N VAL A 424 -20.92 26.74 17.38
CA VAL A 424 -19.58 27.11 17.86
C VAL A 424 -18.52 26.34 17.09
N GLY A 425 -17.43 27.00 16.80
CA GLY A 425 -16.32 26.39 16.09
C GLY A 425 -15.01 27.05 16.44
N VAL A 426 -13.91 26.40 16.09
CA VAL A 426 -12.57 26.94 16.23
C VAL A 426 -11.86 26.91 14.89
N THR A 427 -11.18 28.00 14.56
CA THR A 427 -10.32 28.08 13.39
C THR A 427 -8.89 27.81 13.78
N VAL A 428 -8.28 26.84 13.11
CA VAL A 428 -6.85 26.54 13.25
C VAL A 428 -6.10 27.33 12.17
N GLU A 429 -5.24 28.25 12.60
CA GLU A 429 -4.45 29.07 11.69
C GLU A 429 -3.21 28.32 11.18
N SER A 430 -2.60 27.52 12.04
CA SER A 430 -1.37 26.79 11.72
C SER A 430 -1.31 25.48 12.52
N GLY A 431 -0.54 24.52 12.02
CA GLY A 431 -0.39 23.19 12.59
C GLY A 431 -0.35 22.12 11.49
N THR A 432 -0.36 20.84 11.87
CA THR A 432 -0.34 19.73 10.92
C THR A 432 -1.62 18.90 11.02
N GLU A 433 -2.42 18.91 9.98
CA GLU A 433 -3.65 18.11 9.87
C GLU A 433 -3.37 16.59 9.79
N PRO A 434 -4.35 15.72 10.18
CA PRO A 434 -5.63 16.07 10.79
C PRO A 434 -5.47 16.50 12.25
N PHE A 435 -6.35 17.40 12.68
CA PHE A 435 -6.41 17.82 14.08
C PHE A 435 -7.44 17.01 14.86
N THR A 436 -7.20 16.86 16.17
CA THR A 436 -8.18 16.36 17.11
C THR A 436 -8.62 17.48 18.04
N TYR A 437 -9.89 17.45 18.44
CA TYR A 437 -10.54 18.51 19.21
C TYR A 437 -11.10 17.94 20.50
N ARG A 438 -11.04 18.73 21.57
CA ARG A 438 -11.66 18.41 22.84
C ARG A 438 -12.20 19.67 23.50
N TRP A 439 -13.50 19.78 23.52
CA TRP A 439 -14.21 20.88 24.16
C TRP A 439 -14.43 20.63 25.67
N ILE A 440 -14.29 21.69 26.48
CA ILE A 440 -14.41 21.65 27.93
C ILE A 440 -15.19 22.90 28.39
N PRO A 441 -16.31 22.75 29.11
CA PRO A 441 -16.96 21.49 29.44
C PRO A 441 -17.55 20.80 28.20
N ALA A 442 -17.78 19.51 28.26
CA ALA A 442 -18.44 18.75 27.20
C ALA A 442 -19.96 18.82 27.25
N ASP A 443 -20.47 19.29 28.39
CA ASP A 443 -21.92 19.40 28.64
C ASP A 443 -22.54 20.43 27.69
N ASN A 444 -23.75 20.13 27.26
CA ASN A 444 -24.54 20.96 26.36
C ASN A 444 -23.95 21.15 24.94
N LEU A 445 -23.06 20.27 24.52
CA LEU A 445 -22.54 20.20 23.14
C LEU A 445 -23.06 18.96 22.45
N ASP A 446 -23.40 19.07 21.16
CA ASP A 446 -23.83 17.93 20.34
C ASP A 446 -22.65 16.95 20.14
N ASN A 447 -21.47 17.47 19.81
CA ASN A 447 -20.24 16.68 19.67
C ASN A 447 -19.02 17.42 20.23
N PRO A 448 -18.53 17.06 21.43
CA PRO A 448 -17.39 17.75 22.05
C PRO A 448 -16.02 17.39 21.44
N TYR A 449 -15.98 16.57 20.39
CA TYR A 449 -14.76 16.15 19.71
C TYR A 449 -14.67 16.63 18.25
N ALA A 450 -15.66 17.41 17.79
CA ALA A 450 -15.66 17.97 16.44
C ALA A 450 -15.02 19.37 16.39
N PRO A 451 -14.50 19.82 15.22
CA PRO A 451 -14.00 21.19 15.05
C PRO A 451 -15.10 22.24 15.22
N GLU A 452 -16.32 21.87 14.90
CA GLU A 452 -17.54 22.66 14.98
C GLU A 452 -18.64 21.83 15.62
N THR A 453 -19.43 22.44 16.50
CA THR A 453 -20.51 21.76 17.20
C THR A 453 -21.61 22.73 17.58
N ASP A 454 -22.81 22.22 17.83
CA ASP A 454 -23.89 23.03 18.34
C ASP A 454 -23.85 23.05 19.88
N ALA A 455 -23.89 24.26 20.45
CA ALA A 455 -23.94 24.49 21.90
C ALA A 455 -25.36 24.88 22.34
N PHE A 456 -25.89 24.16 23.31
CA PHE A 456 -27.20 24.41 23.92
C PHE A 456 -27.03 25.16 25.23
N ILE A 457 -27.23 26.47 25.21
CA ILE A 457 -26.90 27.37 26.30
C ILE A 457 -28.15 28.09 26.83
N THR A 458 -28.24 28.24 28.13
CA THR A 458 -29.31 28.98 28.80
C THR A 458 -28.82 30.25 29.50
N GLU A 459 -27.50 30.41 29.59
CA GLU A 459 -26.82 31.54 30.22
C GLU A 459 -25.46 31.78 29.51
N ASN A 460 -24.84 32.92 29.80
CA ASN A 460 -23.52 33.21 29.30
C ASN A 460 -22.57 32.05 29.65
N SER A 461 -21.89 31.52 28.64
CA SER A 461 -21.10 30.31 28.77
C SER A 461 -19.70 30.50 28.20
N VAL A 462 -18.76 29.78 28.77
CA VAL A 462 -17.36 29.79 28.31
C VAL A 462 -16.94 28.35 28.06
N TYR A 463 -16.53 28.06 26.83
CA TYR A 463 -15.92 26.81 26.45
C TYR A 463 -14.44 26.99 26.17
N LYS A 464 -13.65 26.00 26.49
CA LYS A 464 -12.28 25.87 26.05
C LYS A 464 -12.21 24.71 25.08
N VAL A 465 -11.57 24.91 23.95
CA VAL A 465 -11.26 23.84 23.01
C VAL A 465 -9.77 23.61 22.98
N ILE A 466 -9.37 22.39 23.30
CA ILE A 466 -7.99 21.93 23.15
C ILE A 466 -7.90 21.31 21.77
N VAL A 467 -7.03 21.85 20.93
CA VAL A 467 -6.72 21.31 19.61
C VAL A 467 -5.35 20.68 19.68
N THR A 468 -5.26 19.47 19.12
CA THR A 468 -4.01 18.72 19.06
C THR A 468 -3.73 18.36 17.61
N ASP A 469 -2.50 18.54 17.16
CA ASP A 469 -2.09 18.21 15.81
C ASP A 469 -2.05 16.69 15.58
N ARG A 470 -1.91 16.28 14.32
CA ARG A 470 -1.79 14.89 13.88
C ARG A 470 -0.80 14.07 14.73
N TYR A 471 0.23 14.70 15.23
CA TYR A 471 1.34 14.03 15.91
C TYR A 471 1.19 13.98 17.43
N GLY A 472 0.21 14.68 17.98
CA GLY A 472 0.01 14.75 19.43
C GLY A 472 1.05 15.58 20.19
N CYS A 473 1.93 16.26 19.49
CA CYS A 473 3.06 17.00 20.08
C CYS A 473 2.85 18.49 20.16
N SER A 474 2.00 19.03 19.31
CA SER A 474 1.57 20.42 19.37
C SER A 474 0.13 20.46 19.83
N THR A 475 -0.08 21.17 20.93
CA THR A 475 -1.42 21.47 21.44
C THR A 475 -1.55 22.97 21.63
N ASP A 476 -2.71 23.50 21.36
CA ASP A 476 -3.07 24.87 21.71
C ASP A 476 -4.52 24.91 22.20
N THR A 477 -4.88 25.96 22.90
CA THR A 477 -6.21 26.08 23.53
C THR A 477 -6.81 27.41 23.17
N ALA A 478 -7.97 27.38 22.57
CA ALA A 478 -8.79 28.57 22.36
C ALA A 478 -9.94 28.62 23.37
N THR A 479 -10.35 29.84 23.69
CA THR A 479 -11.50 30.14 24.51
C THR A 479 -12.64 30.63 23.63
N VAL A 480 -13.79 30.02 23.74
CA VAL A 480 -15.01 30.45 23.06
C VAL A 480 -15.96 31.03 24.12
N ASN A 481 -16.14 32.34 24.09
CA ASN A 481 -17.06 33.03 24.98
C ASN A 481 -18.39 33.23 24.26
N ILE A 482 -19.46 32.76 24.88
CA ILE A 482 -20.81 32.90 24.34
C ILE A 482 -21.60 33.84 25.27
N THR A 483 -22.05 34.94 24.71
CA THR A 483 -22.90 35.90 25.40
C THR A 483 -24.31 35.83 24.82
N ILE A 484 -25.30 35.64 25.63
CA ILE A 484 -26.69 35.66 25.20
C ILE A 484 -27.15 37.12 25.12
N ASN A 485 -27.55 37.58 23.93
CA ASN A 485 -27.93 38.95 23.65
C ASN A 485 -29.34 39.29 24.18
N HIS A 486 -30.20 38.28 24.25
CA HIS A 486 -31.45 38.38 24.99
C HIS A 486 -31.29 37.56 26.25
N PRO A 487 -31.19 38.21 27.44
CA PRO A 487 -31.60 37.50 28.62
C PRO A 487 -32.97 36.91 28.26
N VAL A 488 -33.20 35.61 28.56
CA VAL A 488 -34.54 35.11 28.60
C VAL A 488 -35.22 36.05 29.58
N VAL A 489 -35.74 37.17 29.07
CA VAL A 489 -36.72 37.98 29.80
C VAL A 489 -37.83 36.97 29.95
N GLY A 490 -37.85 36.34 31.10
CA GLY A 490 -39.05 35.66 31.46
C GLY A 490 -40.10 36.71 31.18
N ILE A 491 -40.90 36.49 30.15
CA ILE A 491 -42.15 37.22 30.06
C ILE A 491 -42.71 36.95 31.45
N ASP A 492 -42.65 37.98 32.28
CA ASP A 492 -43.41 37.92 33.52
C ASP A 492 -44.76 37.37 33.08
N ASN A 493 -45.09 36.16 33.51
CA ASN A 493 -46.36 35.51 33.22
C ASN A 493 -47.49 36.29 33.96
N ALA A 494 -47.56 37.57 33.66
CA ALA A 494 -48.69 38.37 34.11
C ALA A 494 -49.91 37.90 33.33
N GLY A 495 -50.47 36.81 33.78
CA GLY A 495 -51.78 36.33 33.33
C GLY A 495 -51.83 34.97 32.61
N VAL A 496 -50.77 34.20 32.49
CA VAL A 496 -50.90 32.81 32.00
C VAL A 496 -51.11 31.89 33.22
N GLU A 497 -52.25 31.24 33.26
CA GLU A 497 -52.50 30.19 34.24
C GLU A 497 -51.54 29.03 34.11
N GLU A 498 -51.32 28.30 35.20
CA GLU A 498 -50.37 27.24 35.35
C GLU A 498 -50.55 26.18 34.24
N VAL A 499 -49.53 26.02 33.32
CA VAL A 499 -49.52 24.95 32.32
C VAL A 499 -48.97 23.69 32.97
N LYS A 500 -49.77 22.63 33.03
CA LYS A 500 -49.38 21.32 33.56
C LYS A 500 -49.09 20.36 32.43
N ILE A 501 -47.88 19.78 32.45
CA ILE A 501 -47.41 18.82 31.46
C ILE A 501 -47.01 17.53 32.17
N TYR A 502 -47.71 16.43 31.84
CA TYR A 502 -47.45 15.15 32.51
C TYR A 502 -47.82 13.93 31.63
N PRO A 503 -47.15 12.79 31.86
CA PRO A 503 -45.91 12.67 32.59
C PRO A 503 -44.72 13.29 31.81
N ASN A 504 -43.76 13.84 32.52
CA ASN A 504 -42.48 14.26 31.93
C ASN A 504 -41.35 13.63 32.78
N PRO A 505 -40.58 12.65 32.26
CA PRO A 505 -40.57 12.15 30.88
C PRO A 505 -41.81 11.39 30.42
N ALA A 506 -42.20 11.62 29.16
CA ALA A 506 -43.35 10.97 28.53
C ALA A 506 -42.95 9.61 27.90
N SER A 507 -43.86 8.63 28.05
CA SER A 507 -43.74 7.32 27.39
C SER A 507 -45.12 6.93 26.86
N GLY A 508 -45.35 7.05 25.58
CA GLY A 508 -46.59 6.75 24.87
C GLY A 508 -47.58 7.90 24.85
N LEU A 509 -47.86 8.57 25.98
CA LEU A 509 -48.84 9.67 26.05
C LEU A 509 -48.29 10.85 26.86
N LEU A 510 -48.45 12.06 26.35
CA LEU A 510 -48.12 13.32 27.00
C LEU A 510 -49.39 14.19 27.13
N ASN A 511 -49.76 14.57 28.34
CA ASN A 511 -50.91 15.41 28.59
C ASN A 511 -50.50 16.85 28.89
N ILE A 512 -51.27 17.80 28.38
CA ILE A 512 -51.09 19.23 28.60
C ILE A 512 -52.41 19.81 29.02
N ASP A 513 -52.45 20.40 30.24
CA ASP A 513 -53.61 21.07 30.81
C ASP A 513 -53.27 22.55 30.99
N THR A 514 -54.06 23.41 30.39
CA THR A 514 -54.04 24.88 30.59
C THR A 514 -55.30 25.49 30.04
N GLU A 515 -55.73 26.60 30.60
CA GLU A 515 -56.93 27.29 30.12
C GLU A 515 -56.73 27.94 28.76
N GLY A 516 -57.79 27.89 27.95
CA GLY A 516 -57.80 28.57 26.64
C GLY A 516 -56.77 28.05 25.62
N LEU A 517 -56.49 26.77 25.67
CA LEU A 517 -55.50 26.11 24.75
C LEU A 517 -55.97 26.20 23.30
N LYS A 518 -55.12 26.72 22.40
CA LYS A 518 -55.40 26.91 20.97
C LYS A 518 -54.56 25.99 20.09
N GLU A 519 -53.25 25.86 20.38
CA GLU A 519 -52.33 25.10 19.56
C GLU A 519 -51.17 24.61 20.41
N VAL A 520 -50.70 23.41 20.11
CA VAL A 520 -49.47 22.87 20.64
C VAL A 520 -48.59 22.42 19.50
N GLU A 521 -47.38 22.92 19.51
CA GLU A 521 -46.32 22.53 18.59
C GLU A 521 -45.16 21.94 19.37
N MET A 522 -44.54 20.88 18.84
CA MET A 522 -43.36 20.26 19.43
C MET A 522 -42.20 20.37 18.45
N TYR A 523 -41.04 20.79 18.93
CA TYR A 523 -39.82 20.99 18.17
C TYR A 523 -38.70 20.15 18.75
N SER A 524 -37.92 19.51 17.87
CA SER A 524 -36.68 18.89 18.28
C SER A 524 -35.66 19.94 18.74
N VAL A 525 -34.61 19.51 19.42
CA VAL A 525 -33.49 20.39 19.82
C VAL A 525 -32.81 21.09 18.63
N LYS A 526 -32.99 20.57 17.39
CA LYS A 526 -32.51 21.20 16.15
C LYS A 526 -33.49 22.22 15.55
N GLY A 527 -34.57 22.56 16.28
CA GLY A 527 -35.59 23.49 15.80
C GLY A 527 -36.55 22.92 14.76
N GLN A 528 -36.43 21.62 14.44
CA GLN A 528 -37.33 20.97 13.50
C GLN A 528 -38.69 20.68 14.17
N LYS A 529 -39.78 21.11 13.54
CA LYS A 529 -41.12 20.80 14.03
C LYS A 529 -41.43 19.31 13.81
N VAL A 530 -41.66 18.58 14.89
CA VAL A 530 -41.95 17.13 14.89
C VAL A 530 -43.41 16.81 15.10
N PHE A 531 -44.17 17.75 15.70
CA PHE A 531 -45.59 17.59 15.95
C PHE A 531 -46.28 18.96 16.00
N ALA A 532 -47.52 19.04 15.56
CA ALA A 532 -48.39 20.19 15.77
C ALA A 532 -49.86 19.73 15.79
N THR A 533 -50.64 20.34 16.68
CA THR A 533 -52.09 20.12 16.75
C THR A 533 -52.82 21.39 17.16
N GLN A 534 -53.96 21.64 16.54
CA GLN A 534 -54.90 22.66 16.96
C GLN A 534 -55.75 22.09 18.09
N CYS A 535 -56.03 22.90 19.07
CA CYS A 535 -56.75 22.50 20.28
C CYS A 535 -57.99 23.40 20.49
N SER A 536 -59.00 22.83 21.06
CA SER A 536 -60.21 23.57 21.55
C SER A 536 -60.59 23.06 22.94
N GLY A 537 -60.37 23.87 23.95
CA GLY A 537 -60.63 23.49 25.35
C GLY A 537 -59.39 23.73 26.23
N ASN A 538 -59.32 22.99 27.35
CA ASN A 538 -58.31 23.19 28.36
C ASN A 538 -57.31 21.98 28.50
N HIS A 539 -57.48 20.97 27.64
CA HIS A 539 -56.70 19.74 27.71
C HIS A 539 -56.35 19.22 26.29
N VAL A 540 -55.16 18.71 26.14
CA VAL A 540 -54.76 17.93 24.96
C VAL A 540 -53.85 16.79 25.39
N ALA A 541 -54.03 15.62 24.76
CA ALA A 541 -53.18 14.47 24.92
C ALA A 541 -52.43 14.22 23.58
N ILE A 542 -51.12 14.16 23.63
CA ILE A 542 -50.24 13.93 22.48
C ILE A 542 -49.73 12.49 22.56
N ASN A 543 -49.97 11.71 21.52
CA ASN A 543 -49.34 10.41 21.41
C ASN A 543 -47.86 10.61 20.99
N THR A 544 -46.95 10.14 21.83
CA THR A 544 -45.50 10.20 21.59
C THR A 544 -44.95 8.92 20.98
N GLU A 545 -45.78 7.89 20.70
CA GLU A 545 -45.39 6.72 19.95
C GLU A 545 -44.99 7.13 18.52
N GLY A 546 -43.75 6.85 18.15
CA GLY A 546 -43.18 7.26 16.83
C GLY A 546 -42.38 8.57 16.87
N ILE A 547 -42.37 9.29 18.01
CA ILE A 547 -41.42 10.38 18.26
C ILE A 547 -40.15 9.76 18.87
N ALA A 548 -38.97 10.06 18.29
CA ALA A 548 -37.72 9.51 18.79
C ALA A 548 -37.48 9.90 20.25
N ALA A 549 -36.86 9.01 21.03
CA ALA A 549 -36.50 9.34 22.40
C ALA A 549 -35.51 10.53 22.41
N GLY A 550 -35.79 11.52 23.27
CA GLY A 550 -34.98 12.74 23.33
C GLY A 550 -35.67 13.90 24.02
N MET A 551 -35.02 15.04 24.06
CA MET A 551 -35.54 16.29 24.59
C MET A 551 -36.23 17.11 23.49
N TYR A 552 -37.36 17.70 23.78
CA TYR A 552 -38.17 18.51 22.88
C TYR A 552 -38.65 19.77 23.54
N TYR A 553 -38.93 20.79 22.75
CA TYR A 553 -39.54 22.04 23.16
C TYR A 553 -41.00 22.05 22.73
N LEU A 554 -41.90 22.27 23.68
CA LEU A 554 -43.32 22.49 23.43
C LEU A 554 -43.60 23.99 23.37
N ARG A 555 -44.16 24.45 22.28
CA ARG A 555 -44.73 25.78 22.13
C ARG A 555 -46.23 25.67 22.25
N ILE A 556 -46.75 26.20 23.33
CA ILE A 556 -48.16 26.10 23.73
C ILE A 556 -48.79 27.47 23.55
N SER A 557 -49.71 27.59 22.61
CA SER A 557 -50.46 28.82 22.35
C SER A 557 -51.81 28.77 23.06
N THR A 558 -52.10 29.76 23.87
CA THR A 558 -53.36 29.90 24.63
C THR A 558 -54.06 31.18 24.21
N THR A 559 -55.25 31.42 24.76
CA THR A 559 -55.98 32.71 24.62
C THR A 559 -55.24 33.88 25.26
N ASN A 560 -54.38 33.61 26.24
CA ASN A 560 -53.70 34.63 27.06
C ASN A 560 -52.20 34.80 26.67
N GLY A 561 -51.67 34.01 25.72
CA GLY A 561 -50.31 34.13 25.24
C GLY A 561 -49.68 32.80 24.80
N ILE A 562 -48.35 32.78 24.64
CA ILE A 562 -47.58 31.62 24.24
C ILE A 562 -46.68 31.23 25.41
N VAL A 563 -46.67 29.95 25.74
CA VAL A 563 -45.78 29.35 26.74
C VAL A 563 -44.90 28.33 26.08
N THR A 564 -43.62 28.33 26.44
CA THR A 564 -42.66 27.31 25.98
C THR A 564 -42.20 26.47 27.17
N GLN A 565 -42.23 25.15 27.03
CA GLN A 565 -41.83 24.19 28.06
C GLN A 565 -41.01 23.06 27.46
N THR A 566 -40.13 22.48 28.26
CA THR A 566 -39.29 21.36 27.85
C THR A 566 -39.95 20.03 28.25
N VAL A 567 -39.93 19.07 27.34
CA VAL A 567 -40.41 17.71 27.61
C VAL A 567 -39.37 16.69 27.15
N VAL A 568 -39.27 15.59 27.87
CA VAL A 568 -38.43 14.45 27.52
C VAL A 568 -39.36 13.30 27.09
N VAL A 569 -39.10 12.75 25.89
CA VAL A 569 -39.76 11.54 25.37
C VAL A 569 -38.83 10.37 25.59
N LYS A 570 -39.34 9.24 26.13
CA LYS A 570 -38.57 8.00 26.35
C LYS A 570 -38.86 6.96 25.31
#